data_747928587fa54e06ba3a800dea2f459c
#
_entry.id   747928587fa54e06ba3a800dea2f459c
#
_cell.length_a   1.000
_cell.length_b   1.000
_cell.length_c   1.000
_cell.angle_alpha   90.00
_cell.angle_beta   90.00
_cell.angle_gamma   90.00
#
_symmetry.space_group_name_H-M   'P 1'
#
loop_
_entity.id
_entity.type
_entity.pdbx_description
1 polymer ?
#
loop_
_entity_poly.entity_id
_entity_poly.type
_entity_poly.pdbx_seq_one_letter_code
_entity_poly.pdbx_strand_id
1 'polypeptide(L)'
;MKTLSLVIPVYNAPDLARAAAAAVPELARTAEACGFSLVEAIFVDDGSEPPLDLSIAGGTRSRASEAAVAQECDPPAIPIRVLRQPANCGKGAAVRRGALEAKGDWVLMSDVDMSAPFVEFARLAERADAWMVSGSRHGRPGMPFRRRLLSRLFHFCVWCAGVRGVYDTQCGFKLFRMDVMRAVFERQRIGRFAFDVELIRNVQAAGGEVAEVLVEWKGGSRSSLRVLRDAPRMLWDLFRICW
;
A
#
# COMPACT_ATOMS: atom_id res chain seq x y z
N MET A 1 6.48 13.61 17.08
CA MET A 1 5.43 13.21 16.11
C MET A 1 6.06 12.20 15.17
N LYS A 2 5.41 11.06 14.91
CA LYS A 2 5.93 10.02 14.01
C LYS A 2 5.82 10.52 12.56
N THR A 3 6.87 10.38 11.73
CA THR A 3 6.80 10.77 10.32
C THR A 3 6.26 9.64 9.47
N LEU A 4 5.39 9.96 8.50
CA LEU A 4 4.70 9.02 7.61
C LEU A 4 5.00 9.36 6.15
N SER A 5 5.37 8.36 5.35
CA SER A 5 5.37 8.43 3.89
C SER A 5 4.23 7.56 3.34
N LEU A 6 3.50 8.07 2.33
CA LEU A 6 2.54 7.28 1.56
C LEU A 6 3.24 6.66 0.35
N VAL A 7 3.04 5.37 0.09
CA VAL A 7 3.55 4.67 -1.10
C VAL A 7 2.39 4.04 -1.87
N ILE A 8 2.24 4.40 -3.14
CA ILE A 8 1.21 3.90 -4.04
C ILE A 8 1.84 3.30 -5.29
N PRO A 9 1.80 1.97 -5.49
CA PRO A 9 2.21 1.35 -6.74
C PRO A 9 1.17 1.60 -7.84
N VAL A 10 1.63 2.02 -9.02
CA VAL A 10 0.77 2.36 -10.18
C VAL A 10 1.23 1.61 -11.42
N TYR A 11 0.29 1.02 -12.16
CA TYR A 11 0.56 0.46 -13.47
C TYR A 11 -0.66 0.65 -14.39
N ASN A 12 -0.49 1.42 -15.47
CA ASN A 12 -1.52 1.74 -16.46
C ASN A 12 -2.86 2.22 -15.85
N ALA A 13 -2.79 3.05 -14.80
CA ALA A 13 -3.96 3.55 -14.07
C ALA A 13 -3.83 5.06 -13.75
N PRO A 14 -3.65 5.94 -14.74
CA PRO A 14 -3.37 7.35 -14.50
C PRO A 14 -4.53 8.09 -13.82
N ASP A 15 -5.79 7.75 -14.14
CA ASP A 15 -6.95 8.41 -13.55
C ASP A 15 -7.10 8.04 -12.07
N LEU A 16 -6.87 6.77 -11.71
CA LEU A 16 -6.86 6.34 -10.31
C LEU A 16 -5.72 6.99 -9.53
N ALA A 17 -4.54 7.12 -10.16
CA ALA A 17 -3.41 7.79 -9.53
C ALA A 17 -3.68 9.29 -9.28
N ARG A 18 -4.35 9.99 -10.20
CA ARG A 18 -4.78 11.38 -9.99
C ARG A 18 -5.81 11.49 -8.87
N ALA A 19 -6.78 10.58 -8.83
CA ALA A 19 -7.77 10.54 -7.74
C ALA A 19 -7.10 10.29 -6.38
N ALA A 20 -6.14 9.37 -6.32
CA ALA A 20 -5.37 9.09 -5.10
C ALA A 20 -4.51 10.29 -4.69
N ALA A 21 -3.89 11.00 -5.65
CA ALA A 21 -3.12 12.21 -5.38
C ALA A 21 -4.01 13.34 -4.81
N ALA A 22 -5.22 13.50 -5.33
CA ALA A 22 -6.19 14.46 -4.83
C ALA A 22 -6.70 14.15 -3.40
N ALA A 23 -6.64 12.88 -2.99
CA ALA A 23 -7.04 12.43 -1.65
C ALA A 23 -5.89 12.51 -0.60
N VAL A 24 -4.65 12.82 -0.99
CA VAL A 24 -3.51 12.94 -0.06
C VAL A 24 -3.78 13.91 1.12
N PRO A 25 -4.46 15.07 0.94
CA PRO A 25 -4.80 15.95 2.06
C PRO A 25 -5.76 15.30 3.09
N GLU A 26 -6.62 14.37 2.67
CA GLU A 26 -7.46 13.59 3.60
C GLU A 26 -6.60 12.70 4.50
N LEU A 27 -5.63 11.99 3.91
CA LEU A 27 -4.67 11.19 4.69
C LEU A 27 -3.87 12.06 5.65
N ALA A 28 -3.42 13.24 5.22
CA ALA A 28 -2.66 14.14 6.07
C ALA A 28 -3.42 14.52 7.34
N ARG A 29 -4.70 14.91 7.21
CA ARG A 29 -5.57 15.23 8.35
C ARG A 29 -5.80 14.02 9.26
N THR A 30 -6.08 12.84 8.66
CA THR A 30 -6.29 11.61 9.43
C THR A 30 -5.02 11.21 10.19
N ALA A 31 -3.86 11.31 9.54
CA ALA A 31 -2.57 10.99 10.13
C ALA A 31 -2.25 11.92 11.31
N GLU A 32 -2.48 13.23 11.14
CA GLU A 32 -2.26 14.23 12.18
C GLU A 32 -3.12 13.95 13.42
N ALA A 33 -4.40 13.62 13.24
CA ALA A 33 -5.29 13.22 14.33
C ALA A 33 -4.82 11.97 15.09
N CYS A 34 -4.02 11.12 14.44
CA CYS A 34 -3.42 9.91 15.03
C CYS A 34 -1.98 10.12 15.55
N GLY A 35 -1.47 11.36 15.56
CA GLY A 35 -0.12 11.69 16.04
C GLY A 35 1.00 11.41 15.02
N PHE A 36 0.65 11.31 13.72
CA PHE A 36 1.59 11.17 12.61
C PHE A 36 1.63 12.45 11.77
N SER A 37 2.79 12.73 11.17
CA SER A 37 2.97 13.79 10.18
C SER A 37 3.22 13.17 8.81
N LEU A 38 2.33 13.37 7.86
CA LEU A 38 2.54 12.94 6.49
C LEU A 38 3.56 13.87 5.82
N VAL A 39 4.75 13.36 5.52
CA VAL A 39 5.87 14.15 5.00
C VAL A 39 6.01 14.08 3.48
N GLU A 40 5.48 13.06 2.84
CA GLU A 40 5.49 12.89 1.38
C GLU A 40 4.49 11.83 0.92
N ALA A 41 4.12 11.88 -0.38
CA ALA A 41 3.43 10.81 -1.08
C ALA A 41 4.26 10.38 -2.31
N ILE A 42 4.54 9.08 -2.41
CA ILE A 42 5.38 8.47 -3.45
C ILE A 42 4.50 7.58 -4.32
N PHE A 43 4.33 7.95 -5.58
CA PHE A 43 3.69 7.13 -6.60
C PHE A 43 4.77 6.39 -7.37
N VAL A 44 4.75 5.06 -7.33
CA VAL A 44 5.73 4.25 -8.05
C VAL A 44 5.12 3.72 -9.33
N ASP A 45 5.48 4.34 -10.45
CA ASP A 45 5.07 3.93 -11.79
C ASP A 45 5.84 2.67 -12.23
N ASP A 46 5.17 1.54 -12.25
CA ASP A 46 5.72 0.23 -12.61
C ASP A 46 5.79 0.03 -14.14
N GLY A 47 6.35 1.03 -14.85
CA GLY A 47 6.55 0.97 -16.29
C GLY A 47 5.26 1.14 -17.09
N SER A 48 4.40 2.11 -16.72
CA SER A 48 3.18 2.43 -17.47
C SER A 48 3.48 2.99 -18.86
N GLU A 49 2.56 2.74 -19.80
CA GLU A 49 2.57 3.32 -21.14
C GLU A 49 1.20 3.96 -21.44
N PRO A 50 1.17 5.31 -21.58
CA PRO A 50 2.25 6.29 -21.40
C PRO A 50 2.72 6.39 -19.93
N PRO A 51 3.90 7.01 -19.67
CA PRO A 51 4.40 7.27 -18.33
C PRO A 51 3.38 8.00 -17.46
N LEU A 52 3.38 7.69 -16.15
CA LEU A 52 2.53 8.37 -15.20
C LEU A 52 2.93 9.85 -15.09
N ASP A 53 1.99 10.74 -15.36
CA ASP A 53 2.10 12.17 -15.15
C ASP A 53 1.04 12.65 -14.15
N LEU A 54 1.50 13.23 -13.04
CA LEU A 54 0.69 13.83 -11.99
C LEU A 54 0.81 15.36 -11.95
N SER A 55 1.49 15.99 -12.91
CA SER A 55 1.71 17.45 -12.95
C SER A 55 0.41 18.26 -12.96
N ILE A 56 -0.70 17.67 -13.41
CA ILE A 56 -2.02 18.31 -13.49
C ILE A 56 -2.77 18.23 -12.14
N ALA A 57 -2.36 17.36 -11.22
CA ALA A 57 -3.02 17.17 -9.92
C ALA A 57 -2.59 18.21 -8.86
N GLY A 58 -1.44 18.85 -9.05
CA GLY A 58 -1.00 20.00 -8.26
C GLY A 58 -1.48 21.28 -8.93
N GLY A 59 -2.55 21.89 -8.41
CA GLY A 59 -3.10 23.13 -8.96
C GLY A 59 -2.02 24.17 -9.17
N THR A 60 -1.71 24.48 -10.42
CA THR A 60 -0.95 25.66 -10.83
C THR A 60 -1.70 26.88 -10.33
N ARG A 61 -1.16 27.56 -9.32
CA ARG A 61 -1.55 28.94 -9.03
C ARG A 61 -1.24 29.77 -10.27
N SER A 62 -2.26 30.00 -11.09
CA SER A 62 -2.27 31.10 -12.05
C SER A 62 -2.08 32.38 -11.26
N ARG A 63 -1.02 33.17 -11.59
CA ARG A 63 -0.83 34.53 -11.15
C ARG A 63 -1.96 35.36 -11.73
N ALA A 64 -3.02 35.59 -10.98
CA ALA A 64 -3.86 36.77 -11.12
C ALA A 64 -4.85 36.88 -9.95
N SER A 65 -4.75 37.97 -9.28
CA SER A 65 -5.61 38.67 -8.32
C SER A 65 -5.19 38.61 -6.86
N GLU A 66 -4.41 39.64 -6.49
CA GLU A 66 -4.34 40.16 -5.14
C GLU A 66 -5.71 40.73 -4.74
N ALA A 67 -6.34 40.10 -3.76
CA ALA A 67 -7.31 40.78 -2.90
C ALA A 67 -7.28 40.04 -1.55
N ALA A 68 -6.88 40.78 -0.53
CA ALA A 68 -6.70 40.33 0.82
C ALA A 68 -8.01 39.83 1.44
N VAL A 69 -8.03 38.54 1.84
CA VAL A 69 -8.86 38.04 2.93
C VAL A 69 -7.93 37.17 3.79
N ALA A 70 -7.86 37.50 5.10
CA ALA A 70 -7.11 36.73 6.07
C ALA A 70 -7.62 35.26 6.05
N GLN A 71 -6.82 34.35 5.48
CA GLN A 71 -7.14 32.97 5.31
C GLN A 71 -6.33 32.16 6.32
N GLU A 72 -7.04 31.30 7.03
CA GLU A 72 -6.46 30.23 7.84
C GLU A 72 -5.28 29.60 7.10
N CYS A 73 -4.19 29.40 7.81
CA CYS A 73 -2.94 28.87 7.29
C CYS A 73 -3.20 27.49 6.66
N ASP A 74 -3.26 27.44 5.34
CA ASP A 74 -3.34 26.16 4.63
C ASP A 74 -2.16 25.28 5.09
N PRO A 75 -2.39 24.03 5.47
CA PRO A 75 -1.31 23.13 5.84
C PRO A 75 -0.28 23.06 4.69
N PRO A 76 1.03 22.98 4.99
CA PRO A 76 2.06 22.94 3.96
C PRO A 76 1.74 21.84 2.96
N ALA A 77 1.80 22.15 1.66
CA ALA A 77 1.49 21.21 0.60
C ALA A 77 2.38 19.96 0.71
N ILE A 78 1.77 18.79 0.86
CA ILE A 78 2.50 17.52 0.93
C ILE A 78 3.21 17.26 -0.39
N PRO A 79 4.55 17.09 -0.39
CA PRO A 79 5.30 16.79 -1.61
C PRO A 79 4.83 15.46 -2.24
N ILE A 80 4.46 15.52 -3.52
CA ILE A 80 4.14 14.33 -4.31
C ILE A 80 5.32 14.02 -5.24
N ARG A 81 5.83 12.80 -5.18
CA ARG A 81 6.94 12.31 -6.01
C ARG A 81 6.47 11.15 -6.88
N VAL A 82 6.91 11.10 -8.13
CA VAL A 82 6.72 9.95 -9.01
C VAL A 82 8.07 9.28 -9.23
N LEU A 83 8.16 8.00 -8.87
CA LEU A 83 9.32 7.14 -9.14
C LEU A 83 8.94 6.20 -10.28
N ARG A 84 9.68 6.24 -11.40
CA ARG A 84 9.41 5.38 -12.56
C ARG A 84 10.34 4.17 -12.59
N GLN A 85 9.79 2.96 -12.70
CA GLN A 85 10.53 1.75 -13.06
C GLN A 85 10.74 1.68 -14.59
N PRO A 86 11.88 1.12 -15.06
CA PRO A 86 12.16 1.06 -16.49
C PRO A 86 11.21 0.12 -17.27
N ALA A 87 10.62 -0.85 -16.56
CA ALA A 87 9.67 -1.81 -17.09
C ALA A 87 8.75 -2.31 -15.97
N ASN A 88 7.69 -3.06 -16.33
CA ASN A 88 6.81 -3.71 -15.34
C ASN A 88 7.57 -4.81 -14.58
N CYS A 89 8.00 -4.50 -13.36
CA CYS A 89 8.67 -5.41 -12.43
C CYS A 89 7.70 -6.06 -11.44
N GLY A 90 6.47 -5.55 -11.35
CA GLY A 90 5.39 -6.02 -10.51
C GLY A 90 5.16 -5.19 -9.25
N LYS A 91 3.97 -5.34 -8.68
CA LYS A 91 3.49 -4.56 -7.52
C LYS A 91 4.46 -4.61 -6.34
N GLY A 92 4.99 -5.80 -6.01
CA GLY A 92 5.93 -5.96 -4.89
C GLY A 92 7.24 -5.21 -5.12
N ALA A 93 7.77 -5.20 -6.36
CA ALA A 93 8.97 -4.45 -6.70
C ALA A 93 8.72 -2.94 -6.60
N ALA A 94 7.55 -2.47 -7.03
CA ALA A 94 7.16 -1.06 -6.90
C ALA A 94 7.04 -0.64 -5.43
N VAL A 95 6.35 -1.45 -4.60
CA VAL A 95 6.22 -1.20 -3.15
C VAL A 95 7.60 -1.19 -2.47
N ARG A 96 8.44 -2.20 -2.75
CA ARG A 96 9.81 -2.27 -2.23
C ARG A 96 10.59 -1.00 -2.54
N ARG A 97 10.57 -0.57 -3.79
CA ARG A 97 11.27 0.65 -4.22
C ARG A 97 10.76 1.88 -3.48
N GLY A 98 9.44 2.09 -3.44
CA GLY A 98 8.84 3.22 -2.73
C GLY A 98 9.18 3.23 -1.25
N ALA A 99 9.09 2.07 -0.58
CA ALA A 99 9.40 1.94 0.84
C ALA A 99 10.88 2.22 1.16
N LEU A 100 11.81 1.76 0.32
CA LEU A 100 13.25 2.00 0.53
C LEU A 100 13.66 3.45 0.25
N GLU A 101 12.96 4.17 -0.63
CA GLU A 101 13.18 5.58 -0.93
C GLU A 101 12.37 6.53 -0.04
N ALA A 102 11.48 6.01 0.81
CA ALA A 102 10.68 6.78 1.73
C ALA A 102 11.53 7.41 2.86
N LYS A 103 11.16 8.64 3.23
CA LYS A 103 11.82 9.45 4.26
C LYS A 103 11.16 9.33 5.62
N GLY A 104 9.90 8.88 5.68
CA GLY A 104 9.15 8.71 6.92
C GLY A 104 9.66 7.55 7.75
N ASP A 105 9.54 7.66 9.08
CA ASP A 105 9.78 6.56 10.02
C ASP A 105 8.78 5.42 9.82
N TRP A 106 7.64 5.76 9.22
CA TRP A 106 6.56 4.85 8.86
C TRP A 106 6.20 5.00 7.38
N VAL A 107 5.83 3.87 6.78
CA VAL A 107 5.33 3.84 5.40
C VAL A 107 3.92 3.25 5.39
N LEU A 108 2.95 4.01 4.88
CA LEU A 108 1.64 3.50 4.51
C LEU A 108 1.67 3.07 3.04
N MET A 109 1.46 1.79 2.77
CA MET A 109 1.17 1.30 1.43
C MET A 109 -0.35 1.34 1.20
N SER A 110 -0.78 1.92 0.08
CA SER A 110 -2.17 1.87 -0.37
C SER A 110 -2.25 1.47 -1.83
N ASP A 111 -3.26 0.68 -2.19
CA ASP A 111 -3.58 0.43 -3.59
C ASP A 111 -4.07 1.72 -4.26
N VAL A 112 -3.75 1.88 -5.55
CA VAL A 112 -4.09 3.08 -6.33
C VAL A 112 -5.61 3.33 -6.46
N ASP A 113 -6.43 2.29 -6.33
CA ASP A 113 -7.89 2.37 -6.37
C ASP A 113 -8.53 2.82 -5.06
N MET A 114 -7.71 3.02 -4.02
CA MET A 114 -8.14 3.42 -2.67
C MET A 114 -9.34 2.58 -2.18
N SER A 115 -9.34 1.28 -2.47
CA SER A 115 -10.40 0.37 -2.02
C SER A 115 -10.56 0.37 -0.50
N ALA A 116 -9.49 0.63 0.27
CA ALA A 116 -9.54 1.09 1.65
C ALA A 116 -9.42 2.63 1.66
N PRO A 117 -10.42 3.37 2.14
CA PRO A 117 -10.34 4.83 2.27
C PRO A 117 -9.21 5.24 3.21
N PHE A 118 -8.62 6.42 2.99
CA PHE A 118 -7.52 6.90 3.84
C PHE A 118 -7.92 7.15 5.31
N VAL A 119 -9.21 7.36 5.59
CA VAL A 119 -9.72 7.45 6.97
C VAL A 119 -9.46 6.16 7.77
N GLU A 120 -9.37 5.01 7.12
CA GLU A 120 -9.04 3.73 7.75
C GLU A 120 -7.60 3.65 8.27
N PHE A 121 -6.74 4.62 7.93
CA PHE A 121 -5.41 4.77 8.53
C PHE A 121 -5.49 4.85 10.06
N ALA A 122 -6.54 5.48 10.60
CA ALA A 122 -6.74 5.59 12.04
C ALA A 122 -6.72 4.22 12.73
N ARG A 123 -7.36 3.22 12.13
CA ARG A 123 -7.39 1.85 12.67
C ARG A 123 -6.02 1.16 12.63
N LEU A 124 -5.22 1.42 11.57
CA LEU A 124 -3.86 0.88 11.51
C LEU A 124 -2.96 1.56 12.55
N ALA A 125 -3.14 2.86 12.75
CA ALA A 125 -2.37 3.65 13.71
C ALA A 125 -2.55 3.19 15.16
N GLU A 126 -3.70 2.62 15.52
CA GLU A 126 -3.97 2.02 16.85
C GLU A 126 -3.01 0.85 17.16
N ARG A 127 -2.49 0.18 16.13
CA ARG A 127 -1.54 -0.94 16.26
C ARG A 127 -0.14 -0.58 15.76
N ALA A 128 0.23 0.69 15.81
CA ALA A 128 1.57 1.15 15.47
C ALA A 128 2.63 0.79 16.54
N ASP A 129 2.38 -0.25 17.33
CA ASP A 129 3.32 -0.97 18.18
C ASP A 129 3.98 -2.14 17.40
N ALA A 130 3.25 -2.74 16.45
CA ALA A 130 3.74 -3.84 15.62
C ALA A 130 4.78 -3.38 14.57
N TRP A 131 5.57 -4.30 14.03
CA TRP A 131 6.49 -4.02 12.93
C TRP A 131 5.75 -3.77 11.62
N MET A 132 4.64 -4.48 11.44
CA MET A 132 3.78 -4.38 10.27
C MET A 132 2.32 -4.47 10.72
N VAL A 133 1.48 -3.57 10.21
CA VAL A 133 0.02 -3.66 10.40
C VAL A 133 -0.62 -3.88 9.04
N SER A 134 -1.38 -4.96 8.90
CA SER A 134 -2.12 -5.28 7.67
C SER A 134 -3.60 -4.99 7.86
N GLY A 135 -4.19 -4.23 6.97
CA GLY A 135 -5.64 -4.19 6.86
C GLY A 135 -6.20 -5.57 6.51
N SER A 136 -7.43 -5.84 6.91
CA SER A 136 -8.13 -7.10 6.63
C SER A 136 -9.53 -6.82 6.12
N ARG A 137 -9.91 -7.57 5.09
CA ARG A 137 -11.25 -7.56 4.49
C ARG A 137 -12.11 -8.70 5.02
N HIS A 138 -11.71 -9.33 6.10
CA HIS A 138 -12.35 -10.54 6.63
C HIS A 138 -13.81 -10.27 7.03
N GLY A 139 -14.69 -11.26 6.81
CA GLY A 139 -16.10 -11.18 7.24
C GLY A 139 -17.08 -10.63 6.19
N ARG A 140 -16.70 -10.44 4.92
CA ARG A 140 -17.63 -10.00 3.88
C ARG A 140 -18.69 -11.04 3.56
N PRO A 141 -19.98 -10.70 3.67
CA PRO A 141 -21.07 -11.57 3.19
C PRO A 141 -21.07 -11.66 1.65
N GLY A 142 -21.51 -12.79 1.11
CA GLY A 142 -21.83 -12.90 -0.34
C GLY A 142 -20.71 -13.41 -1.26
N MET A 143 -19.62 -13.98 -0.75
CA MET A 143 -18.57 -14.54 -1.61
C MET A 143 -19.03 -15.84 -2.30
N PRO A 144 -18.96 -15.95 -3.65
CA PRO A 144 -19.33 -17.17 -4.39
C PRO A 144 -18.54 -18.39 -3.89
N PHE A 145 -19.18 -19.56 -3.88
CA PHE A 145 -18.60 -20.83 -3.36
C PHE A 145 -17.23 -21.15 -3.98
N ARG A 146 -17.11 -21.05 -5.31
CA ARG A 146 -15.83 -21.29 -6.02
C ARG A 146 -14.71 -20.36 -5.54
N ARG A 147 -15.01 -19.09 -5.31
CA ARG A 147 -14.02 -18.10 -4.80
C ARG A 147 -13.62 -18.41 -3.36
N ARG A 148 -14.57 -18.90 -2.55
CA ARG A 148 -14.31 -19.35 -1.17
C ARG A 148 -13.38 -20.56 -1.13
N LEU A 149 -13.57 -21.51 -2.04
CA LEU A 149 -12.71 -22.70 -2.13
C LEU A 149 -11.29 -22.34 -2.55
N LEU A 150 -11.13 -21.48 -3.58
CA LEU A 150 -9.82 -20.98 -4.01
C LEU A 150 -9.12 -20.18 -2.90
N SER A 151 -9.86 -19.36 -2.17
CA SER A 151 -9.34 -18.63 -1.02
C SER A 151 -8.83 -19.57 0.08
N ARG A 152 -9.56 -20.65 0.40
CA ARG A 152 -9.12 -21.66 1.38
C ARG A 152 -7.85 -22.37 0.93
N LEU A 153 -7.77 -22.75 -0.35
CA LEU A 153 -6.57 -23.39 -0.91
C LEU A 153 -5.36 -22.43 -0.84
N PHE A 154 -5.57 -21.16 -1.21
CA PHE A 154 -4.52 -20.13 -1.09
C PHE A 154 -4.05 -19.95 0.36
N HIS A 155 -4.98 -19.87 1.32
CA HIS A 155 -4.65 -19.79 2.75
C HIS A 155 -3.87 -21.02 3.24
N PHE A 156 -4.21 -22.21 2.77
CA PHE A 156 -3.45 -23.43 3.07
C PHE A 156 -2.01 -23.32 2.55
N CYS A 157 -1.82 -22.87 1.30
CA CYS A 157 -0.48 -22.64 0.75
C CYS A 157 0.31 -21.58 1.54
N VAL A 158 -0.35 -20.49 1.96
CA VAL A 158 0.24 -19.46 2.82
C VAL A 158 0.65 -20.03 4.18
N TRP A 159 -0.20 -20.89 4.75
CA TRP A 159 0.12 -21.60 5.98
C TRP A 159 1.32 -22.54 5.81
N CYS A 160 1.41 -23.28 4.70
CA CYS A 160 2.57 -24.11 4.35
C CYS A 160 3.83 -23.27 4.17
N ALA A 161 3.71 -22.04 3.66
CA ALA A 161 4.82 -21.08 3.54
C ALA A 161 5.30 -20.52 4.90
N GLY A 162 4.71 -20.95 6.01
CA GLY A 162 5.15 -20.59 7.36
C GLY A 162 4.44 -19.37 7.97
N VAL A 163 3.51 -18.72 7.26
CA VAL A 163 2.74 -17.58 7.80
C VAL A 163 1.68 -18.05 8.78
N ARG A 164 1.59 -17.40 9.93
CA ARG A 164 0.63 -17.73 11.01
C ARG A 164 -0.12 -16.48 11.46
N GLY A 165 -1.38 -16.68 11.89
CA GLY A 165 -2.16 -15.61 12.56
C GLY A 165 -2.59 -14.44 11.70
N VAL A 166 -2.38 -14.47 10.36
CA VAL A 166 -2.82 -13.44 9.43
C VAL A 166 -3.75 -14.07 8.40
N TYR A 167 -5.00 -13.62 8.38
CA TYR A 167 -6.03 -14.17 7.49
C TYR A 167 -6.07 -13.50 6.12
N ASP A 168 -5.95 -12.17 6.05
CA ASP A 168 -5.95 -11.43 4.78
C ASP A 168 -4.55 -10.91 4.43
N THR A 169 -3.70 -11.80 3.95
CA THR A 169 -2.34 -11.42 3.56
C THR A 169 -2.28 -10.48 2.36
N GLN A 170 -3.35 -10.44 1.54
CA GLN A 170 -3.38 -9.73 0.25
C GLN A 170 -4.12 -8.38 0.30
N CYS A 171 -4.42 -7.85 1.49
CA CYS A 171 -5.01 -6.52 1.61
C CYS A 171 -3.98 -5.47 1.17
N GLY A 172 -4.37 -4.59 0.25
CA GLY A 172 -3.51 -3.52 -0.28
C GLY A 172 -3.47 -2.27 0.58
N PHE A 173 -3.64 -2.40 1.89
CA PHE A 173 -3.58 -1.29 2.84
C PHE A 173 -2.79 -1.73 4.07
N LYS A 174 -1.53 -1.28 4.16
CA LYS A 174 -0.55 -1.77 5.13
C LYS A 174 0.33 -0.64 5.67
N LEU A 175 0.61 -0.70 6.97
CA LEU A 175 1.51 0.24 7.64
C LEU A 175 2.78 -0.50 8.07
N PHE A 176 3.95 0.08 7.77
CA PHE A 176 5.27 -0.49 8.03
C PHE A 176 6.10 0.43 8.89
N ARG A 177 6.71 -0.10 9.95
CA ARG A 177 7.67 0.60 10.79
C ARG A 177 9.08 0.47 10.20
N MET A 178 9.64 1.56 9.68
CA MET A 178 10.80 1.51 8.79
C MET A 178 12.14 1.25 9.49
N ASP A 179 12.27 1.50 10.78
CA ASP A 179 13.46 1.14 11.56
C ASP A 179 13.76 -0.38 11.54
N VAL A 180 12.72 -1.20 11.46
CA VAL A 180 12.82 -2.67 11.37
C VAL A 180 12.48 -3.22 9.98
N MET A 181 11.55 -2.60 9.25
CA MET A 181 11.10 -3.09 7.96
C MET A 181 12.07 -2.83 6.81
N ARG A 182 12.98 -1.87 6.93
CA ARG A 182 13.99 -1.59 5.89
C ARG A 182 14.79 -2.83 5.54
N ALA A 183 15.32 -3.55 6.54
CA ALA A 183 16.06 -4.79 6.32
C ALA A 183 15.20 -5.91 5.71
N VAL A 184 13.89 -5.93 6.01
CA VAL A 184 12.93 -6.89 5.41
C VAL A 184 12.72 -6.57 3.93
N PHE A 185 12.52 -5.29 3.57
CA PHE A 185 12.39 -4.85 2.18
C PHE A 185 13.68 -5.08 1.37
N GLU A 186 14.85 -4.86 1.95
CA GLU A 186 16.15 -5.12 1.29
C GLU A 186 16.29 -6.59 0.88
N ARG A 187 15.78 -7.52 1.70
CA ARG A 187 15.82 -8.97 1.47
C ARG A 187 14.68 -9.47 0.59
N GLN A 188 13.67 -8.65 0.28
CA GLN A 188 12.53 -9.04 -0.55
C GLN A 188 12.99 -9.49 -1.94
N ARG A 189 12.56 -10.67 -2.36
CA ARG A 189 12.88 -11.31 -3.66
C ARG A 189 11.68 -11.34 -4.61
N ILE A 190 10.47 -11.39 -4.05
CA ILE A 190 9.24 -11.50 -4.83
C ILE A 190 8.78 -10.11 -5.28
N GLY A 191 8.86 -9.86 -6.60
CA GLY A 191 8.45 -8.59 -7.17
C GLY A 191 6.96 -8.49 -7.51
N ARG A 192 6.22 -9.61 -7.55
CA ARG A 192 4.81 -9.66 -7.96
C ARG A 192 3.86 -9.76 -6.76
N PHE A 193 2.67 -10.37 -6.97
CA PHE A 193 1.58 -10.37 -5.98
C PHE A 193 1.83 -11.18 -4.71
N ALA A 194 2.75 -12.17 -4.72
CA ALA A 194 3.04 -12.96 -3.52
C ALA A 194 4.03 -12.26 -2.55
N PHE A 195 4.49 -11.04 -2.85
CA PHE A 195 5.40 -10.28 -1.99
C PHE A 195 4.84 -10.05 -0.59
N ASP A 196 3.53 -9.86 -0.46
CA ASP A 196 2.87 -9.69 0.82
C ASP A 196 3.12 -10.87 1.77
N VAL A 197 3.05 -12.09 1.23
CA VAL A 197 3.31 -13.32 2.00
C VAL A 197 4.78 -13.41 2.41
N GLU A 198 5.70 -13.04 1.50
CA GLU A 198 7.13 -12.99 1.78
C GLU A 198 7.44 -11.99 2.90
N LEU A 199 6.89 -10.76 2.85
CA LEU A 199 7.10 -9.76 3.89
C LEU A 199 6.61 -10.25 5.24
N ILE A 200 5.36 -10.76 5.32
CA ILE A 200 4.78 -11.27 6.57
C ILE A 200 5.65 -12.38 7.15
N ARG A 201 6.03 -13.37 6.32
CA ARG A 201 6.91 -14.47 6.75
C ARG A 201 8.25 -13.96 7.26
N ASN A 202 8.88 -13.02 6.55
CA ASN A 202 10.18 -12.49 6.95
C ASN A 202 10.12 -11.70 8.26
N VAL A 203 9.03 -10.94 8.49
CA VAL A 203 8.77 -10.27 9.77
C VAL A 203 8.63 -11.30 10.88
N GLN A 204 7.78 -12.32 10.72
CA GLN A 204 7.56 -13.36 11.73
C GLN A 204 8.83 -14.18 12.00
N ALA A 205 9.61 -14.50 10.96
CA ALA A 205 10.89 -15.21 11.11
C ALA A 205 11.95 -14.38 11.86
N ALA A 206 11.87 -13.06 11.78
CA ALA A 206 12.73 -12.15 12.55
C ALA A 206 12.21 -11.88 13.98
N GLY A 207 11.12 -12.53 14.41
CA GLY A 207 10.50 -12.34 15.73
C GLY A 207 9.63 -11.07 15.83
N GLY A 208 9.35 -10.41 14.69
CA GLY A 208 8.49 -9.24 14.64
C GLY A 208 7.01 -9.58 14.66
N GLU A 209 6.20 -8.67 15.18
CA GLU A 209 4.75 -8.79 15.18
C GLU A 209 4.17 -8.27 13.85
N VAL A 210 3.20 -9.03 13.31
CA VAL A 210 2.31 -8.60 12.23
C VAL A 210 0.91 -8.52 12.82
N ALA A 211 0.39 -7.29 13.00
CA ALA A 211 -0.97 -7.07 13.44
C ALA A 211 -1.93 -7.06 12.24
N GLU A 212 -3.12 -7.64 12.41
CA GLU A 212 -4.20 -7.62 11.43
C GLU A 212 -5.38 -6.82 11.97
N VAL A 213 -5.85 -5.83 11.20
CA VAL A 213 -6.91 -4.90 11.61
C VAL A 213 -8.01 -4.87 10.56
N LEU A 214 -9.26 -5.02 10.98
CA LEU A 214 -10.41 -4.92 10.07
C LEU A 214 -10.54 -3.49 9.55
N VAL A 215 -10.62 -3.35 8.22
CA VAL A 215 -10.80 -2.07 7.54
C VAL A 215 -12.03 -2.10 6.65
N GLU A 216 -12.70 -0.95 6.52
CA GLU A 216 -13.70 -0.79 5.48
C GLU A 216 -13.06 -0.92 4.11
N TRP A 217 -13.75 -1.68 3.25
CA TRP A 217 -13.28 -1.93 1.91
C TRP A 217 -14.39 -1.65 0.90
N LYS A 218 -14.29 -0.58 0.15
CA LYS A 218 -15.32 -0.15 -0.79
C LYS A 218 -15.42 -1.00 -2.07
N GLY A 219 -14.58 -2.03 -2.21
CA GLY A 219 -14.61 -2.95 -3.33
C GLY A 219 -14.32 -2.26 -4.66
N GLY A 220 -13.08 -2.28 -5.11
CA GLY A 220 -12.72 -1.81 -6.44
C GLY A 220 -13.45 -2.63 -7.53
N SER A 221 -14.02 -1.95 -8.52
CA SER A 221 -14.76 -2.56 -9.63
C SER A 221 -13.84 -3.31 -10.61
N ARG A 222 -12.52 -3.18 -10.50
CA ARG A 222 -11.52 -3.81 -11.38
C ARG A 222 -10.35 -4.36 -10.56
N SER A 223 -10.40 -5.66 -10.23
CA SER A 223 -9.20 -6.36 -9.78
C SER A 223 -8.20 -6.43 -10.95
N SER A 224 -6.99 -5.90 -10.78
CA SER A 224 -5.88 -6.06 -11.73
C SER A 224 -5.39 -7.51 -11.79
N LEU A 225 -5.78 -8.34 -10.84
CA LEU A 225 -5.39 -9.74 -10.71
C LEU A 225 -6.19 -10.61 -11.71
N ARG A 226 -5.51 -11.13 -12.71
CA ARG A 226 -6.06 -12.11 -13.65
C ARG A 226 -5.87 -13.51 -13.07
N VAL A 227 -6.89 -14.01 -12.34
CA VAL A 227 -6.82 -15.25 -11.55
C VAL A 227 -6.20 -16.41 -12.33
N LEU A 228 -6.62 -16.68 -13.58
CA LEU A 228 -6.12 -17.79 -14.37
C LEU A 228 -4.63 -17.66 -14.76
N ARG A 229 -4.13 -16.43 -14.92
CA ARG A 229 -2.73 -16.17 -15.30
C ARG A 229 -1.82 -16.02 -14.09
N ASP A 230 -2.32 -15.36 -13.05
CA ASP A 230 -1.49 -14.93 -11.93
C ASP A 230 -1.46 -15.99 -10.81
N ALA A 231 -2.52 -16.81 -10.64
CA ALA A 231 -2.57 -17.85 -9.61
C ALA A 231 -1.44 -18.90 -9.75
N PRO A 232 -1.11 -19.48 -10.93
CA PRO A 232 0.01 -20.41 -11.05
C PRO A 232 1.36 -19.77 -10.67
N ARG A 233 1.55 -18.50 -11.05
CA ARG A 233 2.77 -17.74 -10.70
C ARG A 233 2.85 -17.46 -9.21
N MET A 234 1.72 -17.10 -8.59
CA MET A 234 1.66 -16.90 -7.14
C MET A 234 1.98 -18.19 -6.38
N LEU A 235 1.46 -19.35 -6.82
CA LEU A 235 1.80 -20.65 -6.23
C LEU A 235 3.28 -20.96 -6.37
N TRP A 236 3.87 -20.69 -7.53
CA TRP A 236 5.31 -20.84 -7.73
C TRP A 236 6.13 -19.92 -6.82
N ASP A 237 5.71 -18.66 -6.69
CA ASP A 237 6.36 -17.72 -5.78
C ASP A 237 6.25 -18.18 -4.31
N LEU A 238 5.08 -18.70 -3.90
CA LEU A 238 4.92 -19.29 -2.57
C LEU A 238 5.88 -20.47 -2.33
N PHE A 239 6.05 -21.34 -3.34
CA PHE A 239 7.04 -22.42 -3.26
C PHE A 239 8.46 -21.88 -3.06
N ARG A 240 8.85 -20.83 -3.82
CA ARG A 240 10.16 -20.17 -3.68
C ARG A 240 10.38 -19.49 -2.33
N ILE A 241 9.31 -19.07 -1.66
CA ILE A 241 9.39 -18.53 -0.30
C ILE A 241 9.73 -19.62 0.71
N CYS A 242 9.30 -20.86 0.47
CA CYS A 242 9.54 -21.99 1.37
C CYS A 242 11.00 -22.51 1.34
N TRP A 243 11.68 -22.32 0.21
CA TRP A 243 13.03 -22.82 -0.06
C TRP A 243 14.01 -21.66 -0.34
#